data_b5ac5050acfb29c83b80c0730184a011
#
_entry.id   b5ac5050acfb29c83b80c0730184a011
#
_cell.length_a   1.000
_cell.length_b   1.000
_cell.length_c   1.000
_cell.angle_alpha   90.00
_cell.angle_beta   90.00
_cell.angle_gamma   90.00
#
_symmetry.space_group_name_H-M   'P 1'
#
loop_
_entity.id
_entity.type
_entity.pdbx_description
1 polymer ?
#
loop_
_entity_poly.entity_id
_entity_poly.type
_entity_poly.pdbx_seq_one_letter_code
_entity_poly.pdbx_strand_id
1 'polypeptide(L)'
;MNIENKNIVNLNLKKEEKILDFSDFQKQNIKFDVNKLQEAYNQIVQTKKFEDGGGIAHFGAISLTQIPGDPDSVKGSKARGVYWTKPDKSGKEVSRDVTIDESAYSEFIPDYDNTYFKEVFDVLSSKYKLGRVRILLKEPRSTLSWHRDPEPRLHIPIISNPGCLMVIDNVAKHMPADGSVWVTNNTKYHNAFNGGEENRIHLVACVLDYKFN
;
A
#
# COMPACT_ATOMS: atom_id res chain seq x y z
N MET A 1 26.52 -2.10 59.61
CA MET A 1 25.49 -2.80 58.82
C MET A 1 25.85 -2.66 57.35
N ASN A 2 26.48 -3.68 56.80
CA ASN A 2 26.90 -3.70 55.41
C ASN A 2 25.71 -4.09 54.55
N ILE A 3 25.34 -3.19 53.64
CA ILE A 3 24.37 -3.50 52.56
C ILE A 3 25.21 -4.00 51.39
N GLU A 4 25.21 -5.32 51.19
CA GLU A 4 25.83 -5.98 50.06
C GLU A 4 25.17 -5.60 48.77
N ASN A 5 25.97 -5.12 47.84
CA ASN A 5 25.62 -4.93 46.42
C ASN A 5 25.22 -6.26 45.80
N LYS A 6 23.91 -6.45 45.53
CA LYS A 6 23.41 -7.58 44.75
C LYS A 6 23.47 -7.27 43.27
N ASN A 7 24.40 -7.95 42.63
CA ASN A 7 24.35 -8.46 41.25
C ASN A 7 23.60 -7.68 40.20
N ILE A 8 24.31 -6.77 39.56
CA ILE A 8 23.98 -6.37 38.18
C ILE A 8 24.28 -7.57 37.29
N VAL A 9 23.26 -8.31 36.90
CA VAL A 9 23.37 -9.32 35.84
C VAL A 9 23.69 -8.57 34.56
N ASN A 10 24.97 -8.64 34.15
CA ASN A 10 25.38 -8.25 32.81
C ASN A 10 24.75 -9.25 31.84
N LEU A 11 23.55 -8.92 31.34
CA LEU A 11 23.00 -9.52 30.15
C LEU A 11 23.86 -9.04 28.98
N ASN A 12 24.92 -9.74 28.68
CA ASN A 12 25.57 -9.75 27.39
C ASN A 12 24.56 -10.33 26.38
N LEU A 13 23.58 -9.51 26.03
CA LEU A 13 22.81 -9.72 24.82
C LEU A 13 23.82 -9.56 23.68
N LYS A 14 24.36 -10.67 23.20
CA LYS A 14 24.92 -10.73 21.85
C LYS A 14 23.84 -10.13 20.96
N LYS A 15 24.10 -8.93 20.46
CA LYS A 15 23.34 -8.31 19.42
C LYS A 15 23.54 -9.21 18.20
N GLU A 16 22.70 -10.23 18.05
CA GLU A 16 22.54 -10.88 16.77
C GLU A 16 22.04 -9.77 15.86
N GLU A 17 22.91 -9.27 15.00
CA GLU A 17 22.50 -8.43 13.87
C GLU A 17 21.57 -9.31 13.04
N LYS A 18 20.27 -9.18 13.32
CA LYS A 18 19.23 -9.80 12.52
C LYS A 18 19.36 -9.17 11.15
N ILE A 19 19.95 -9.88 10.19
CA ILE A 19 19.93 -9.49 8.79
C ILE A 19 18.45 -9.36 8.43
N LEU A 20 17.99 -8.14 8.25
CA LEU A 20 16.61 -7.90 7.86
C LEU A 20 16.43 -8.42 6.43
N ASP A 21 15.66 -9.47 6.28
CA ASP A 21 15.28 -9.99 4.97
C ASP A 21 14.23 -9.05 4.35
N PHE A 22 14.62 -8.35 3.29
CA PHE A 22 13.74 -7.47 2.52
C PHE A 22 13.31 -8.10 1.19
N SER A 23 13.41 -9.41 1.04
CA SER A 23 13.03 -10.13 -0.19
C SER A 23 11.59 -9.82 -0.62
N ASP A 24 10.69 -9.59 0.35
CA ASP A 24 9.29 -9.22 0.13
C ASP A 24 9.06 -7.73 -0.20
N PHE A 25 10.13 -6.91 -0.21
CA PHE A 25 10.12 -5.49 -0.54
C PHE A 25 11.17 -5.21 -1.61
N GLN A 26 10.78 -5.23 -2.86
CA GLN A 26 11.71 -5.10 -3.97
C GLN A 26 11.65 -3.69 -4.58
N LYS A 27 12.71 -2.91 -4.34
CA LYS A 27 12.89 -1.62 -4.99
C LYS A 27 13.21 -1.83 -6.46
N GLN A 28 12.43 -1.18 -7.32
CA GLN A 28 12.57 -1.29 -8.76
C GLN A 28 13.57 -0.26 -9.30
N ASN A 29 14.20 -0.57 -10.44
CA ASN A 29 15.07 0.38 -11.13
C ASN A 29 14.25 1.38 -11.97
N ILE A 30 13.29 2.02 -11.31
CA ILE A 30 12.41 3.06 -11.85
C ILE A 30 12.31 4.15 -10.79
N LYS A 31 12.38 5.39 -11.21
CA LYS A 31 12.23 6.54 -10.33
C LYS A 31 11.43 7.63 -11.01
N PHE A 32 10.47 8.20 -10.31
CA PHE A 32 9.65 9.33 -10.76
C PHE A 32 10.00 10.60 -10.01
N ASP A 33 9.63 11.74 -10.58
CA ASP A 33 9.77 13.04 -9.91
C ASP A 33 8.71 13.17 -8.81
N VAL A 34 9.17 13.20 -7.55
CA VAL A 34 8.25 13.27 -6.40
C VAL A 34 7.49 14.59 -6.33
N ASN A 35 8.09 15.70 -6.79
CA ASN A 35 7.40 16.99 -6.79
C ASN A 35 6.24 16.98 -7.79
N LYS A 36 6.47 16.45 -8.99
CA LYS A 36 5.40 16.27 -9.99
C LYS A 36 4.30 15.31 -9.52
N LEU A 37 4.65 14.25 -8.76
CA LEU A 37 3.67 13.36 -8.16
C LEU A 37 2.80 14.10 -7.13
N GLN A 38 3.40 14.95 -6.31
CA GLN A 38 2.68 15.77 -5.33
C GLN A 38 1.81 16.85 -5.99
N GLU A 39 2.30 17.49 -7.04
CA GLU A 39 1.52 18.42 -7.85
C GLU A 39 0.30 17.74 -8.48
N ALA A 40 0.47 16.59 -9.12
CA ALA A 40 -0.62 15.83 -9.71
C ALA A 40 -1.62 15.34 -8.64
N TYR A 41 -1.16 14.92 -7.47
CA TYR A 41 -2.02 14.61 -6.34
C TYR A 41 -2.86 15.82 -5.92
N ASN A 42 -2.23 16.98 -5.75
CA ASN A 42 -2.91 18.21 -5.36
C ASN A 42 -3.96 18.64 -6.42
N GLN A 43 -3.70 18.44 -7.70
CA GLN A 43 -4.67 18.71 -8.77
C GLN A 43 -5.91 17.82 -8.62
N ILE A 44 -5.73 16.52 -8.36
CA ILE A 44 -6.85 15.57 -8.27
C ILE A 44 -7.71 15.85 -7.04
N VAL A 45 -7.14 16.10 -5.88
CA VAL A 45 -7.91 16.29 -4.64
C VAL A 45 -8.69 17.61 -4.59
N GLN A 46 -8.44 18.54 -5.51
CA GLN A 46 -9.27 19.75 -5.68
C GLN A 46 -10.67 19.41 -6.19
N THR A 47 -10.81 18.34 -6.98
CA THR A 47 -12.06 17.98 -7.67
C THR A 47 -12.63 16.63 -7.28
N LYS A 48 -11.81 15.75 -6.71
CA LYS A 48 -12.21 14.39 -6.33
C LYS A 48 -12.04 14.18 -4.83
N LYS A 49 -13.00 13.49 -4.25
CA LYS A 49 -12.95 13.05 -2.84
C LYS A 49 -12.49 11.59 -2.76
N PHE A 50 -11.86 11.23 -1.66
CA PHE A 50 -11.56 9.84 -1.38
C PHE A 50 -12.83 9.05 -1.13
N GLU A 51 -12.96 7.90 -1.77
CA GLU A 51 -13.96 6.89 -1.45
C GLU A 51 -13.51 6.16 -0.18
N ASP A 52 -14.28 6.28 0.90
CA ASP A 52 -14.00 5.65 2.20
C ASP A 52 -14.59 4.25 2.32
N GLY A 53 -15.43 3.87 1.36
CA GLY A 53 -16.06 2.55 1.29
C GLY A 53 -17.04 2.25 2.41
N GLY A 54 -17.52 3.28 3.10
CA GLY A 54 -18.63 3.16 4.04
C GLY A 54 -18.31 2.39 5.31
N GLY A 55 -17.08 2.48 5.86
CA GLY A 55 -16.95 1.87 7.14
C GLY A 55 -15.59 1.49 7.69
N ILE A 56 -14.51 1.61 6.95
CA ILE A 56 -13.20 1.55 7.60
C ILE A 56 -12.71 2.98 7.75
N ALA A 57 -12.88 3.52 8.95
CA ALA A 57 -12.29 4.77 9.33
C ALA A 57 -10.80 4.83 8.97
N HIS A 58 -10.33 6.01 8.57
CA HIS A 58 -8.93 6.29 8.36
C HIS A 58 -8.28 5.68 7.11
N PHE A 59 -9.07 5.26 6.11
CA PHE A 59 -8.57 4.76 4.84
C PHE A 59 -9.48 5.21 3.69
N GLY A 60 -8.89 5.79 2.65
CA GLY A 60 -9.60 6.23 1.45
C GLY A 60 -8.87 5.88 0.16
N ALA A 61 -9.61 5.85 -0.95
CA ALA A 61 -9.08 5.58 -2.27
C ALA A 61 -9.64 6.53 -3.32
N ILE A 62 -8.78 6.98 -4.24
CA ILE A 62 -9.17 7.59 -5.52
C ILE A 62 -8.65 6.67 -6.61
N SER A 63 -9.53 6.12 -7.45
CA SER A 63 -9.13 5.27 -8.56
C SER A 63 -8.53 6.11 -9.69
N LEU A 64 -7.43 5.62 -10.28
CA LEU A 64 -6.84 6.15 -11.52
C LEU A 64 -7.17 5.28 -12.73
N THR A 65 -7.60 4.02 -12.50
CA THR A 65 -8.10 3.12 -13.54
C THR A 65 -9.52 2.69 -13.25
N GLN A 66 -10.25 2.33 -14.29
CA GLN A 66 -11.63 1.86 -14.25
C GLN A 66 -11.85 0.64 -15.12
N ILE A 67 -12.99 -0.02 -14.93
CA ILE A 67 -13.48 -1.04 -15.86
C ILE A 67 -14.10 -0.30 -17.07
N PRO A 68 -13.67 -0.60 -18.30
CA PRO A 68 -14.23 0.05 -19.50
C PRO A 68 -15.75 -0.04 -19.52
N GLY A 69 -16.40 1.13 -19.68
CA GLY A 69 -17.85 1.21 -19.73
C GLY A 69 -18.60 1.07 -18.39
N ASP A 70 -17.90 0.88 -17.26
CA ASP A 70 -18.51 0.84 -15.91
C ASP A 70 -18.03 2.01 -15.04
N PRO A 71 -18.71 3.18 -15.07
CA PRO A 71 -18.34 4.34 -14.25
C PRO A 71 -18.54 4.12 -12.75
N ASP A 72 -19.26 3.06 -12.35
CA ASP A 72 -19.44 2.69 -10.94
C ASP A 72 -18.32 1.81 -10.41
N SER A 73 -17.43 1.35 -11.28
CA SER A 73 -16.26 0.56 -10.88
C SER A 73 -15.27 1.31 -9.98
N VAL A 74 -15.36 2.64 -9.95
CA VAL A 74 -14.48 3.53 -9.17
C VAL A 74 -15.11 4.02 -7.86
N LYS A 75 -16.27 3.48 -7.46
CA LYS A 75 -17.01 3.92 -6.28
C LYS A 75 -16.98 2.91 -5.13
N GLY A 76 -17.05 3.40 -3.91
CA GLY A 76 -17.24 2.61 -2.71
C GLY A 76 -16.20 1.48 -2.54
N SER A 77 -16.68 0.27 -2.26
CA SER A 77 -15.82 -0.90 -2.07
C SER A 77 -15.07 -1.33 -3.33
N LYS A 78 -15.59 -1.03 -4.53
CA LYS A 78 -14.89 -1.29 -5.80
C LYS A 78 -13.64 -0.43 -5.92
N ALA A 79 -13.70 0.85 -5.54
CA ALA A 79 -12.53 1.73 -5.51
C ALA A 79 -11.57 1.30 -4.40
N ARG A 80 -12.07 1.18 -3.19
CA ARG A 80 -11.26 0.92 -2.01
C ARG A 80 -10.67 -0.49 -1.99
N GLY A 81 -11.42 -1.48 -2.41
CA GLY A 81 -11.06 -2.88 -2.35
C GLY A 81 -11.73 -3.62 -1.18
N VAL A 82 -11.70 -4.93 -1.27
CA VAL A 82 -12.12 -5.86 -0.23
C VAL A 82 -10.96 -6.79 0.06
N TYR A 83 -10.81 -7.21 1.32
CA TYR A 83 -9.82 -8.23 1.65
C TYR A 83 -10.20 -9.56 0.99
N TRP A 84 -9.20 -10.30 0.55
CA TRP A 84 -9.39 -11.61 -0.08
C TRP A 84 -10.05 -12.60 0.87
N THR A 85 -9.64 -12.60 2.13
CA THR A 85 -10.17 -13.48 3.14
C THR A 85 -10.82 -12.71 4.30
N LYS A 86 -11.60 -13.41 5.10
CA LYS A 86 -12.19 -12.92 6.36
C LYS A 86 -12.18 -14.03 7.40
N PRO A 87 -12.18 -13.73 8.72
CA PRO A 87 -12.45 -14.74 9.72
C PRO A 87 -13.94 -15.15 9.68
N ASP A 88 -14.22 -16.44 9.83
CA ASP A 88 -15.56 -16.94 10.11
C ASP A 88 -15.92 -16.78 11.62
N LYS A 89 -17.08 -17.30 12.03
CA LYS A 89 -17.53 -17.25 13.44
C LYS A 89 -16.62 -17.99 14.42
N SER A 90 -15.79 -18.91 13.94
CA SER A 90 -14.80 -19.65 14.75
C SER A 90 -13.42 -18.98 14.78
N GLY A 91 -13.24 -17.89 14.03
CA GLY A 91 -11.96 -17.24 13.85
C GLY A 91 -11.07 -17.86 12.75
N LYS A 92 -11.57 -18.90 12.07
CA LYS A 92 -10.84 -19.52 10.95
C LYS A 92 -10.91 -18.64 9.72
N GLU A 93 -9.79 -18.49 9.02
CA GLU A 93 -9.72 -17.76 7.75
C GLU A 93 -10.54 -18.47 6.65
N VAL A 94 -11.45 -17.75 6.03
CA VAL A 94 -12.25 -18.22 4.91
C VAL A 94 -12.25 -17.18 3.78
N SER A 95 -12.40 -17.65 2.55
CA SER A 95 -12.52 -16.76 1.39
C SER A 95 -13.78 -15.90 1.47
N ARG A 96 -13.76 -14.72 0.85
CA ARG A 96 -14.95 -13.90 0.69
C ARG A 96 -15.79 -14.40 -0.49
N ASP A 97 -17.10 -14.20 -0.39
CA ASP A 97 -18.06 -14.57 -1.44
C ASP A 97 -17.94 -13.63 -2.67
N VAL A 98 -17.46 -12.42 -2.45
CA VAL A 98 -17.25 -11.41 -3.49
C VAL A 98 -15.78 -11.04 -3.53
N THR A 99 -15.18 -11.19 -4.69
CA THR A 99 -13.80 -10.77 -5.00
C THR A 99 -13.84 -9.72 -6.10
N ILE A 100 -12.75 -8.97 -6.23
CA ILE A 100 -12.58 -7.99 -7.30
C ILE A 100 -11.66 -8.60 -8.34
N ASP A 101 -12.13 -8.65 -9.59
CA ASP A 101 -11.26 -8.97 -10.72
C ASP A 101 -10.39 -7.75 -11.03
N GLU A 102 -9.16 -7.78 -10.57
CA GLU A 102 -8.19 -6.71 -10.79
C GLU A 102 -7.88 -6.52 -12.28
N SER A 103 -7.95 -7.57 -13.10
CA SER A 103 -7.60 -7.52 -14.53
C SER A 103 -8.64 -6.77 -15.37
N ALA A 104 -9.85 -6.60 -14.85
CA ALA A 104 -10.91 -5.85 -15.52
C ALA A 104 -10.66 -4.32 -15.54
N TYR A 105 -9.79 -3.80 -14.64
CA TYR A 105 -9.49 -2.37 -14.51
C TYR A 105 -8.40 -1.94 -15.49
N SER A 106 -8.67 -2.01 -16.77
CA SER A 106 -7.69 -1.86 -17.85
C SER A 106 -7.65 -0.46 -18.47
N GLU A 107 -8.60 0.41 -18.13
CA GLU A 107 -8.71 1.77 -18.69
C GLU A 107 -8.22 2.80 -17.67
N PHE A 108 -7.27 3.67 -18.09
CA PHE A 108 -6.92 4.86 -17.32
C PHE A 108 -8.05 5.89 -17.43
N ILE A 109 -8.42 6.52 -16.32
CA ILE A 109 -9.57 7.46 -16.29
C ILE A 109 -9.20 8.73 -17.05
N PRO A 110 -9.93 9.07 -18.12
CA PRO A 110 -9.60 10.21 -18.98
C PRO A 110 -9.54 11.58 -18.27
N ASP A 111 -10.30 11.76 -17.18
CA ASP A 111 -10.26 12.97 -16.36
C ASP A 111 -8.85 13.32 -15.86
N TYR A 112 -7.93 12.36 -15.83
CA TYR A 112 -6.56 12.51 -15.32
C TYR A 112 -5.48 12.50 -16.40
N ASP A 113 -5.85 12.47 -17.69
CA ASP A 113 -4.90 12.41 -18.82
C ASP A 113 -3.91 13.59 -18.82
N ASN A 114 -4.33 14.73 -18.30
CA ASN A 114 -3.48 15.93 -18.22
C ASN A 114 -2.67 16.03 -16.91
N THR A 115 -2.62 14.96 -16.13
CA THR A 115 -1.81 14.91 -14.90
C THR A 115 -0.56 14.08 -15.10
N TYR A 116 0.46 14.28 -14.25
CA TYR A 116 1.66 13.46 -14.27
C TYR A 116 1.39 11.96 -14.00
N PHE A 117 0.25 11.62 -13.41
CA PHE A 117 -0.14 10.22 -13.21
C PHE A 117 -0.39 9.46 -14.52
N LYS A 118 -0.74 10.15 -15.61
CA LYS A 118 -0.85 9.50 -16.92
C LYS A 118 0.53 9.01 -17.41
N GLU A 119 1.55 9.87 -17.32
CA GLU A 119 2.93 9.50 -17.66
C GLU A 119 3.42 8.33 -16.79
N VAL A 120 3.17 8.40 -15.48
CA VAL A 120 3.49 7.33 -14.54
C VAL A 120 2.81 6.02 -14.93
N PHE A 121 1.52 6.06 -15.24
CA PHE A 121 0.75 4.90 -15.68
C PHE A 121 1.31 4.30 -16.97
N ASP A 122 1.64 5.10 -17.97
CA ASP A 122 2.17 4.64 -19.25
C ASP A 122 3.54 3.95 -19.09
N VAL A 123 4.42 4.51 -18.26
CA VAL A 123 5.72 3.90 -17.96
C VAL A 123 5.53 2.58 -17.21
N LEU A 124 4.65 2.53 -16.22
CA LEU A 124 4.42 1.32 -15.44
C LEU A 124 3.75 0.22 -16.26
N SER A 125 2.72 0.55 -17.05
CA SER A 125 2.00 -0.42 -17.90
C SER A 125 2.84 -0.95 -19.05
N SER A 126 3.89 -0.25 -19.45
CA SER A 126 4.88 -0.77 -20.41
C SER A 126 5.78 -1.88 -19.82
N LYS A 127 5.83 -2.02 -18.48
CA LYS A 127 6.72 -2.94 -17.76
C LYS A 127 5.97 -4.02 -16.99
N TYR A 128 4.74 -3.77 -16.59
CA TYR A 128 3.93 -4.64 -15.75
C TYR A 128 2.53 -4.77 -16.31
N LYS A 129 1.94 -5.94 -16.17
CA LYS A 129 0.50 -6.11 -16.37
C LYS A 129 -0.20 -5.59 -15.10
N LEU A 130 -0.78 -4.41 -15.22
CA LEU A 130 -1.44 -3.74 -14.10
C LEU A 130 -2.92 -4.13 -14.00
N GLY A 131 -3.41 -4.24 -12.77
CA GLY A 131 -4.82 -4.17 -12.41
C GLY A 131 -5.19 -2.75 -11.96
N ARG A 132 -6.00 -2.63 -10.89
CA ARG A 132 -6.37 -1.30 -10.36
C ARG A 132 -5.15 -0.48 -9.99
N VAL A 133 -5.13 0.77 -10.44
CA VAL A 133 -4.20 1.80 -10.01
C VAL A 133 -4.97 2.85 -9.22
N ARG A 134 -4.52 3.15 -8.01
CA ARG A 134 -5.25 4.01 -7.08
C ARG A 134 -4.30 4.91 -6.30
N ILE A 135 -4.81 6.07 -5.89
CA ILE A 135 -4.20 6.87 -4.82
C ILE A 135 -4.85 6.41 -3.51
N LEU A 136 -4.05 5.91 -2.59
CA LEU A 136 -4.52 5.43 -1.29
C LEU A 136 -4.09 6.38 -0.19
N LEU A 137 -5.09 6.83 0.58
CA LEU A 137 -4.93 7.62 1.79
C LEU A 137 -4.91 6.68 3.00
N LYS A 138 -3.97 6.89 3.90
CA LYS A 138 -3.97 6.35 5.25
C LYS A 138 -3.79 7.48 6.25
N GLU A 139 -4.83 7.74 7.05
CA GLU A 139 -4.81 8.81 8.06
C GLU A 139 -3.81 8.53 9.19
N PRO A 140 -3.40 9.57 9.96
CA PRO A 140 -2.51 9.42 11.10
C PRO A 140 -3.02 8.45 12.16
N ARG A 141 -2.08 7.84 12.88
CA ARG A 141 -2.35 6.97 14.05
C ARG A 141 -3.33 5.83 13.75
N SER A 142 -3.20 5.22 12.56
CA SER A 142 -4.14 4.21 12.07
C SER A 142 -3.45 3.06 11.35
N THR A 143 -4.12 1.91 11.33
CA THR A 143 -3.62 0.69 10.68
C THR A 143 -4.73 0.01 9.88
N LEU A 144 -4.34 -0.82 8.92
CA LEU A 144 -5.23 -1.80 8.29
C LEU A 144 -5.28 -3.08 9.14
N SER A 145 -6.25 -3.94 8.86
CA SER A 145 -6.27 -5.29 9.41
C SER A 145 -5.09 -6.12 8.89
N TRP A 146 -4.69 -7.12 9.65
CA TRP A 146 -3.75 -8.14 9.19
C TRP A 146 -4.44 -9.03 8.16
N HIS A 147 -3.98 -9.02 6.92
CA HIS A 147 -4.66 -9.64 5.77
C HIS A 147 -3.68 -10.05 4.68
N ARG A 148 -4.20 -10.74 3.68
CA ARG A 148 -3.49 -11.08 2.43
C ARG A 148 -4.28 -10.56 1.23
N ASP A 149 -3.58 -10.29 0.14
CA ASP A 149 -4.13 -10.00 -1.17
C ASP A 149 -3.83 -11.15 -2.14
N PRO A 150 -4.62 -11.33 -3.21
CA PRO A 150 -4.33 -12.34 -4.23
C PRO A 150 -3.05 -12.06 -5.01
N GLU A 151 -2.71 -10.76 -5.20
CA GLU A 151 -1.61 -10.32 -6.04
C GLU A 151 -0.67 -9.37 -5.29
N PRO A 152 0.59 -9.26 -5.74
CA PRO A 152 1.51 -8.22 -5.29
C PRO A 152 0.98 -6.82 -5.54
N ARG A 153 1.54 -5.86 -4.80
CA ARG A 153 1.25 -4.44 -4.99
C ARG A 153 2.51 -3.66 -5.33
N LEU A 154 2.36 -2.75 -6.30
CA LEU A 154 3.36 -1.74 -6.57
C LEU A 154 3.00 -0.49 -5.79
N HIS A 155 4.00 0.13 -5.15
CA HIS A 155 3.86 1.34 -4.38
C HIS A 155 4.80 2.43 -4.88
N ILE A 156 4.25 3.64 -5.03
CA ILE A 156 5.02 4.88 -5.19
C ILE A 156 4.55 5.81 -4.07
N PRO A 157 5.36 6.04 -3.02
CA PRO A 157 5.02 7.00 -1.98
C PRO A 157 5.01 8.43 -2.51
N ILE A 158 3.91 9.15 -2.31
CA ILE A 158 3.71 10.56 -2.69
C ILE A 158 3.93 11.46 -1.48
N ILE A 159 3.30 11.08 -0.35
CA ILE A 159 3.48 11.71 0.97
C ILE A 159 3.71 10.57 1.96
N SER A 160 4.78 10.66 2.72
CA SER A 160 5.14 9.65 3.72
C SER A 160 5.95 10.29 4.85
N ASN A 161 5.95 9.65 6.02
CA ASN A 161 6.75 10.05 7.17
C ASN A 161 7.39 8.81 7.82
N PRO A 162 8.40 8.95 8.69
CA PRO A 162 9.10 7.81 9.29
C PRO A 162 8.21 6.83 10.06
N GLY A 163 7.04 7.28 10.54
CA GLY A 163 6.05 6.43 11.19
C GLY A 163 5.19 5.61 10.23
N CYS A 164 5.33 5.83 8.91
CA CYS A 164 4.61 5.06 7.89
C CYS A 164 5.39 3.80 7.56
N LEU A 165 4.90 2.66 8.02
CA LEU A 165 5.52 1.37 7.78
C LEU A 165 4.54 0.43 7.07
N MET A 166 5.10 -0.45 6.27
CA MET A 166 4.42 -1.65 5.81
C MET A 166 5.09 -2.85 6.47
N VAL A 167 4.29 -3.76 6.99
CA VAL A 167 4.75 -4.98 7.63
C VAL A 167 4.31 -6.16 6.79
N ILE A 168 5.24 -7.00 6.37
CA ILE A 168 4.96 -8.27 5.70
C ILE A 168 5.59 -9.37 6.54
N ASP A 169 4.80 -10.34 6.98
CA ASP A 169 5.16 -11.30 8.00
C ASP A 169 5.78 -10.59 9.23
N ASN A 170 7.07 -10.76 9.49
CA ASN A 170 7.76 -10.16 10.62
C ASN A 170 8.71 -9.01 10.23
N VAL A 171 8.65 -8.54 8.97
CA VAL A 171 9.54 -7.50 8.46
C VAL A 171 8.78 -6.20 8.28
N ALA A 172 9.21 -5.15 8.97
CA ALA A 172 8.68 -3.80 8.83
C ALA A 172 9.61 -2.96 7.94
N LYS A 173 9.02 -2.25 6.97
CA LYS A 173 9.76 -1.41 6.03
C LYS A 173 9.10 -0.04 5.85
N HIS A 174 9.89 1.01 6.01
CA HIS A 174 9.53 2.35 5.55
C HIS A 174 9.88 2.50 4.07
N MET A 175 8.94 3.01 3.30
CA MET A 175 9.12 3.40 1.90
C MET A 175 9.05 4.93 1.82
N PRO A 176 10.17 5.64 1.61
CA PRO A 176 10.20 7.09 1.61
C PRO A 176 9.54 7.68 0.36
N ALA A 177 8.98 8.90 0.48
CA ALA A 177 8.46 9.66 -0.65
C ALA A 177 9.60 10.34 -1.42
N ASP A 178 10.41 9.55 -2.12
CA ASP A 178 11.57 9.97 -2.89
C ASP A 178 11.46 9.68 -4.39
N GLY A 179 10.25 9.29 -4.85
CA GLY A 179 9.96 8.89 -6.22
C GLY A 179 10.31 7.44 -6.55
N SER A 180 10.84 6.68 -5.61
CA SER A 180 11.16 5.26 -5.81
C SER A 180 9.89 4.42 -5.97
N VAL A 181 10.01 3.39 -6.82
CA VAL A 181 8.98 2.38 -7.06
C VAL A 181 9.33 1.11 -6.28
N TRP A 182 8.38 0.56 -5.57
CA TRP A 182 8.53 -0.66 -4.79
C TRP A 182 7.47 -1.67 -5.18
N VAL A 183 7.85 -2.94 -5.36
CA VAL A 183 6.89 -4.04 -5.42
C VAL A 183 6.96 -4.82 -4.12
N THR A 184 5.80 -5.07 -3.52
CA THR A 184 5.66 -5.70 -2.21
C THR A 184 4.85 -6.98 -2.31
N ASN A 185 5.26 -8.00 -1.55
CA ASN A 185 4.64 -9.31 -1.56
C ASN A 185 3.37 -9.35 -0.68
N ASN A 186 2.31 -8.75 -1.18
CA ASN A 186 1.02 -8.73 -0.49
C ASN A 186 0.31 -10.09 -0.46
N THR A 187 0.84 -11.12 -1.13
CA THR A 187 0.29 -12.48 -1.06
C THR A 187 0.58 -13.16 0.28
N LYS A 188 1.54 -12.62 1.04
CA LYS A 188 1.79 -12.94 2.44
C LYS A 188 0.95 -12.07 3.36
N TYR A 189 0.83 -12.48 4.62
CA TYR A 189 0.17 -11.65 5.63
C TYR A 189 0.90 -10.33 5.83
N HIS A 190 0.14 -9.26 5.74
CA HIS A 190 0.68 -7.91 5.81
C HIS A 190 -0.33 -6.90 6.37
N ASN A 191 0.19 -5.75 6.74
CA ASN A 191 -0.58 -4.54 6.92
C ASN A 191 0.25 -3.30 6.56
N ALA A 192 -0.45 -2.17 6.44
CA ALA A 192 0.17 -0.87 6.33
C ALA A 192 -0.36 0.01 7.46
N PHE A 193 0.54 0.65 8.20
CA PHE A 193 0.13 1.58 9.23
C PHE A 193 0.82 2.94 9.07
N ASN A 194 0.18 3.95 9.63
CA ASN A 194 0.68 5.29 9.73
C ASN A 194 0.73 5.66 11.22
N GLY A 195 1.89 5.53 11.82
CA GLY A 195 2.16 5.93 13.20
C GLY A 195 2.58 7.40 13.34
N GLY A 196 2.59 8.15 12.24
CA GLY A 196 2.90 9.59 12.24
C GLY A 196 1.69 10.46 12.53
N GLU A 197 1.85 11.77 12.32
CA GLU A 197 0.83 12.79 12.58
C GLU A 197 0.23 13.40 11.30
N GLU A 198 0.75 13.00 10.13
CA GLU A 198 0.28 13.47 8.83
C GLU A 198 -0.22 12.29 7.99
N ASN A 199 -1.03 12.59 6.98
CA ASN A 199 -1.56 11.59 6.05
C ASN A 199 -0.42 10.88 5.30
N ARG A 200 -0.56 9.58 5.11
CA ARG A 200 0.23 8.80 4.16
C ARG A 200 -0.53 8.68 2.85
N ILE A 201 0.09 9.11 1.76
CA ILE A 201 -0.48 9.04 0.40
C ILE A 201 0.47 8.23 -0.48
N HIS A 202 -0.02 7.12 -1.02
CA HIS A 202 0.72 6.32 -2.00
C HIS A 202 -0.09 6.14 -3.27
N LEU A 203 0.55 6.20 -4.44
CA LEU A 203 0.03 5.51 -5.61
C LEU A 203 0.26 4.02 -5.40
N VAL A 204 -0.79 3.23 -5.58
CA VAL A 204 -0.75 1.77 -5.42
C VAL A 204 -1.38 1.10 -6.63
N ALA A 205 -0.64 0.21 -7.28
CA ALA A 205 -1.14 -0.60 -8.38
C ALA A 205 -1.14 -2.09 -8.01
N CYS A 206 -2.15 -2.82 -8.49
CA CYS A 206 -2.12 -4.27 -8.50
C CYS A 206 -1.21 -4.75 -9.63
N VAL A 207 -0.35 -5.73 -9.37
CA VAL A 207 0.57 -6.30 -10.38
C VAL A 207 0.23 -7.75 -10.63
N LEU A 208 -0.22 -8.05 -11.85
CA LEU A 208 -0.85 -9.34 -12.20
C LEU A 208 0.15 -10.41 -12.64
N ASP A 209 1.35 -9.99 -13.06
CA ASP A 209 2.37 -10.86 -13.66
C ASP A 209 3.69 -10.90 -12.87
N TYR A 210 3.75 -10.27 -11.71
CA TYR A 210 4.95 -10.25 -10.88
C TYR A 210 5.02 -11.46 -9.95
N LYS A 211 6.19 -12.10 -9.89
CA LYS A 211 6.45 -13.24 -9.00
C LYS A 211 7.63 -12.92 -8.10
N PHE A 212 7.48 -13.21 -6.83
CA PHE A 212 8.58 -13.24 -5.87
C PHE A 212 9.28 -14.61 -5.96
N ASN A 213 10.60 -14.59 -5.93
CA ASN A 213 11.43 -15.81 -5.90
C ASN A 213 11.47 -16.36 -4.49
#